data_edf5db2885fbeb2e3f96aabdbd3b4766
#
_entry.id   edf5db2885fbeb2e3f96aabdbd3b4766
#
_cell.length_a   1.000
_cell.length_b   1.000
_cell.length_c   1.000
_cell.angle_alpha   90.00
_cell.angle_beta   90.00
_cell.angle_gamma   90.00
#
_symmetry.space_group_name_H-M   'P 1'
#
loop_
_entity.id
_entity.type
_entity.pdbx_description
1 polymer ?
#
loop_
_entity_poly.entity_id
_entity_poly.type
_entity_poly.pdbx_seq_one_letter_code
_entity_poly.pdbx_strand_id
1 'polypeptide(L)'
;YAGPNGSIDPSGDTTVAEGGDQGFTFIPDSGYAVDKIVIDGDTYLNDGNLNLAGYDADSKTYTFTNVQADRSIVVTFSADADSDGVPDKYDPAPSERYTVTARVNDGNGTITPVSKTVDAGDDVVFTITAYGGYALDYITVDGKVVYSNNDAENPFKDTWTLKNVQANSEVVAY
;
A
#
# COMPACT_ATOMS: atom_id res chain seq x y z
N TYR A 1 -23.01 -3.80 11.45
CA TYR A 1 -23.04 -5.18 10.95
C TYR A 1 -21.94 -5.41 9.92
N ALA A 2 -21.34 -6.59 9.93
CA ALA A 2 -20.36 -7.01 8.93
C ALA A 2 -20.93 -8.18 8.10
N GLY A 3 -20.64 -8.19 6.79
CA GLY A 3 -20.87 -9.32 5.89
C GLY A 3 -19.85 -10.45 6.13
N PRO A 4 -19.89 -11.53 5.34
CA PRO A 4 -18.90 -12.60 5.39
C PRO A 4 -17.49 -12.09 4.99
N ASN A 5 -16.46 -12.85 5.35
CA ASN A 5 -15.06 -12.61 5.03
C ASN A 5 -14.44 -11.41 5.76
N GLY A 6 -14.94 -11.14 6.95
CA GLY A 6 -14.40 -10.11 7.84
C GLY A 6 -15.34 -9.79 8.99
N SER A 7 -14.95 -8.85 9.83
CA SER A 7 -15.70 -8.42 11.00
C SER A 7 -15.67 -6.91 11.19
N ILE A 8 -16.50 -6.42 12.11
CA ILE A 8 -16.54 -5.03 12.56
C ILE A 8 -16.43 -5.01 14.08
N ASP A 9 -15.63 -4.10 14.62
CA ASP A 9 -15.47 -3.91 16.06
C ASP A 9 -15.74 -2.45 16.44
N PRO A 10 -16.63 -2.17 17.41
CA PRO A 10 -17.52 -3.09 18.11
C PRO A 10 -18.57 -3.72 17.18
N SER A 11 -18.97 -4.96 17.49
CA SER A 11 -20.00 -5.69 16.76
C SER A 11 -21.36 -5.57 17.44
N GLY A 12 -22.44 -5.59 16.64
CA GLY A 12 -23.80 -5.45 17.15
C GLY A 12 -24.17 -3.99 17.51
N ASP A 13 -25.23 -3.84 18.30
CA ASP A 13 -25.69 -2.53 18.71
C ASP A 13 -24.79 -1.94 19.79
N THR A 14 -24.40 -0.69 19.60
CA THR A 14 -23.61 0.09 20.58
C THR A 14 -24.39 1.30 21.04
N THR A 15 -24.23 1.65 22.31
CA THR A 15 -24.87 2.84 22.89
C THR A 15 -23.82 3.94 23.08
N VAL A 16 -24.12 5.12 22.57
CA VAL A 16 -23.30 6.32 22.74
C VAL A 16 -24.17 7.44 23.34
N ALA A 17 -23.59 8.28 24.18
CA ALA A 17 -24.29 9.43 24.71
C ALA A 17 -24.60 10.42 23.59
N GLU A 18 -25.72 11.16 23.71
CA GLU A 18 -26.07 12.23 22.77
C GLU A 18 -24.92 13.22 22.61
N GLY A 19 -24.52 13.49 21.37
CA GLY A 19 -23.38 14.34 21.05
C GLY A 19 -22.02 13.65 21.16
N GLY A 20 -21.97 12.40 21.60
CA GLY A 20 -20.73 11.61 21.65
C GLY A 20 -20.31 11.05 20.29
N ASP A 21 -19.09 10.55 20.25
CA ASP A 21 -18.49 9.92 19.06
C ASP A 21 -18.46 8.39 19.21
N GLN A 22 -18.61 7.66 18.10
CA GLN A 22 -18.50 6.22 18.07
C GLN A 22 -17.65 5.75 16.89
N GLY A 23 -16.49 5.17 17.17
CA GLY A 23 -15.61 4.56 16.20
C GLY A 23 -15.95 3.10 15.93
N PHE A 24 -15.68 2.65 14.71
CA PHE A 24 -15.77 1.26 14.27
C PHE A 24 -14.51 0.90 13.48
N THR A 25 -13.95 -0.28 13.75
CA THR A 25 -12.82 -0.84 13.00
C THR A 25 -13.33 -1.96 12.11
N PHE A 26 -12.96 -1.95 10.84
CA PHE A 26 -13.27 -3.02 9.89
C PHE A 26 -12.06 -3.96 9.80
N ILE A 27 -12.31 -5.25 9.95
CA ILE A 27 -11.28 -6.28 10.03
C ILE A 27 -11.55 -7.30 8.92
N PRO A 28 -10.98 -7.09 7.69
CA PRO A 28 -11.08 -8.09 6.64
C PRO A 28 -10.34 -9.37 7.02
N ASP A 29 -10.84 -10.54 6.60
CA ASP A 29 -10.10 -11.78 6.67
C ASP A 29 -8.93 -11.77 5.68
N SER A 30 -7.95 -12.65 5.86
CA SER A 30 -6.79 -12.76 4.95
C SER A 30 -7.24 -13.01 3.51
N GLY A 31 -6.74 -12.20 2.55
CA GLY A 31 -7.11 -12.26 1.14
C GLY A 31 -8.44 -11.56 0.80
N TYR A 32 -8.90 -10.67 1.69
CA TYR A 32 -10.08 -9.84 1.48
C TYR A 32 -9.81 -8.39 1.82
N ALA A 33 -10.51 -7.48 1.13
CA ALA A 33 -10.54 -6.05 1.42
C ALA A 33 -11.96 -5.58 1.76
N VAL A 34 -12.07 -4.39 2.35
CA VAL A 34 -13.34 -3.69 2.47
C VAL A 34 -13.89 -3.44 1.07
N ASP A 35 -15.08 -3.92 0.78
CA ASP A 35 -15.74 -3.78 -0.52
C ASP A 35 -16.61 -2.53 -0.58
N LYS A 36 -17.51 -2.42 0.38
CA LYS A 36 -18.38 -1.25 0.51
C LYS A 36 -18.76 -1.01 1.97
N ILE A 37 -19.04 0.24 2.26
CA ILE A 37 -19.57 0.72 3.52
C ILE A 37 -20.95 1.33 3.23
N VAL A 38 -21.95 0.96 4.02
CA VAL A 38 -23.29 1.56 3.95
C VAL A 38 -23.55 2.28 5.25
N ILE A 39 -23.80 3.58 5.18
CA ILE A 39 -24.12 4.45 6.30
C ILE A 39 -25.55 4.95 6.14
N ASP A 40 -26.44 4.60 7.05
CA ASP A 40 -27.87 5.02 7.05
C ASP A 40 -28.57 4.81 5.70
N GLY A 41 -28.15 3.78 4.95
CA GLY A 41 -28.67 3.44 3.63
C GLY A 41 -27.86 3.98 2.45
N ASP A 42 -26.98 4.96 2.65
CA ASP A 42 -26.07 5.46 1.62
C ASP A 42 -24.89 4.51 1.43
N THR A 43 -24.58 4.21 0.17
CA THR A 43 -23.53 3.24 -0.20
C THR A 43 -22.27 3.92 -0.69
N TYR A 44 -21.12 3.53 -0.13
CA TYR A 44 -19.78 3.96 -0.51
C TYR A 44 -18.98 2.72 -0.95
N LEU A 45 -18.53 2.71 -2.21
CA LEU A 45 -17.77 1.61 -2.80
C LEU A 45 -16.27 1.85 -2.65
N ASN A 46 -15.53 0.78 -2.38
CA ASN A 46 -14.07 0.80 -2.42
C ASN A 46 -13.58 0.36 -3.81
N ASP A 47 -13.64 1.27 -4.76
CA ASP A 47 -13.17 1.12 -6.14
C ASP A 47 -11.75 1.68 -6.36
N GLY A 48 -10.94 1.72 -5.29
CA GLY A 48 -9.62 2.37 -5.27
C GLY A 48 -9.67 3.87 -4.97
N ASN A 49 -10.87 4.47 -4.87
CA ASN A 49 -11.07 5.88 -4.58
C ASN A 49 -12.14 6.11 -3.50
N LEU A 50 -12.20 5.22 -2.50
CA LEU A 50 -13.20 5.32 -1.43
C LEU A 50 -13.11 6.68 -0.71
N ASN A 51 -14.02 7.58 -1.05
CA ASN A 51 -14.13 8.91 -0.46
C ASN A 51 -15.32 8.96 0.49
N LEU A 52 -15.10 8.58 1.73
CA LEU A 52 -16.08 8.63 2.81
C LEU A 52 -15.53 9.48 3.96
N ALA A 53 -16.14 10.63 4.20
CA ALA A 53 -15.75 11.50 5.32
C ALA A 53 -15.88 10.74 6.65
N GLY A 54 -14.80 10.75 7.45
CA GLY A 54 -14.73 9.99 8.72
C GLY A 54 -14.21 8.58 8.59
N TYR A 55 -13.89 8.11 7.36
CA TYR A 55 -13.19 6.85 7.13
C TYR A 55 -11.69 7.08 6.94
N ASP A 56 -10.90 6.30 7.64
CA ASP A 56 -9.45 6.21 7.50
C ASP A 56 -9.10 4.85 6.89
N ALA A 57 -8.57 4.87 5.67
CA ALA A 57 -8.24 3.66 4.91
C ALA A 57 -7.03 2.90 5.48
N ASP A 58 -6.06 3.60 6.08
CA ASP A 58 -4.86 2.99 6.66
C ASP A 58 -5.21 2.17 7.90
N SER A 59 -5.99 2.75 8.80
CA SER A 59 -6.47 2.07 10.03
C SER A 59 -7.74 1.25 9.80
N LYS A 60 -8.40 1.38 8.64
CA LYS A 60 -9.70 0.79 8.32
C LYS A 60 -10.76 1.12 9.37
N THR A 61 -10.78 2.38 9.82
CA THR A 61 -11.72 2.86 10.84
C THR A 61 -12.70 3.88 10.28
N TYR A 62 -13.93 3.85 10.78
CA TYR A 62 -14.94 4.86 10.55
C TYR A 62 -15.46 5.39 11.87
N THR A 63 -15.61 6.71 12.00
CA THR A 63 -16.11 7.35 13.23
C THR A 63 -17.33 8.19 12.94
N PHE A 64 -18.45 7.83 13.58
CA PHE A 64 -19.57 8.75 13.72
C PHE A 64 -19.20 9.81 14.75
N THR A 65 -19.30 11.07 14.39
CA THR A 65 -19.05 12.19 15.29
C THR A 65 -20.35 12.89 15.66
N ASN A 66 -20.45 13.38 16.90
CA ASN A 66 -21.61 14.14 17.39
C ASN A 66 -22.95 13.43 17.12
N VAL A 67 -23.08 12.19 17.56
CA VAL A 67 -24.27 11.36 17.33
C VAL A 67 -25.49 11.95 18.04
N GLN A 68 -26.53 12.33 17.26
CA GLN A 68 -27.76 12.96 17.75
C GLN A 68 -28.99 12.07 17.54
N ALA A 69 -28.86 10.95 16.85
CA ALA A 69 -29.94 10.02 16.55
C ALA A 69 -29.35 8.62 16.28
N ASP A 70 -30.23 7.61 16.22
CA ASP A 70 -29.84 6.26 15.83
C ASP A 70 -29.21 6.27 14.45
N ARG A 71 -28.08 5.57 14.32
CA ARG A 71 -27.29 5.45 13.09
C ARG A 71 -27.08 4.00 12.77
N SER A 72 -26.85 3.72 11.50
CA SER A 72 -26.54 2.38 11.04
C SER A 72 -25.25 2.33 10.22
N ILE A 73 -24.49 1.24 10.39
CA ILE A 73 -23.31 0.96 9.59
C ILE A 73 -23.29 -0.51 9.20
N VAL A 74 -23.07 -0.75 7.91
CA VAL A 74 -22.87 -2.10 7.35
C VAL A 74 -21.61 -2.07 6.50
N VAL A 75 -20.70 -3.01 6.72
CA VAL A 75 -19.52 -3.21 5.90
C VAL A 75 -19.57 -4.56 5.22
N THR A 76 -19.13 -4.65 3.99
CA THR A 76 -18.94 -5.91 3.26
C THR A 76 -17.52 -6.03 2.76
N PHE A 77 -17.08 -7.27 2.52
CA PHE A 77 -15.73 -7.59 2.09
C PHE A 77 -15.76 -8.38 0.79
N SER A 78 -14.76 -8.20 -0.06
CA SER A 78 -14.56 -8.95 -1.31
C SER A 78 -13.11 -9.42 -1.41
N ALA A 79 -12.86 -10.41 -2.27
CA ALA A 79 -11.51 -10.93 -2.52
C ALA A 79 -10.55 -9.80 -2.91
N ASP A 80 -9.32 -9.90 -2.43
CA ASP A 80 -8.20 -9.01 -2.62
C ASP A 80 -6.94 -9.89 -2.63
N ALA A 81 -6.58 -10.39 -3.81
CA ALA A 81 -5.60 -11.46 -3.96
C ALA A 81 -4.15 -10.97 -3.75
N ASP A 82 -3.86 -9.71 -4.05
CA ASP A 82 -2.55 -9.11 -3.86
C ASP A 82 -2.42 -8.30 -2.57
N SER A 83 -3.56 -8.09 -1.88
CA SER A 83 -3.64 -7.44 -0.57
C SER A 83 -3.23 -5.96 -0.58
N ASP A 84 -3.55 -5.26 -1.68
CA ASP A 84 -3.33 -3.82 -1.81
C ASP A 84 -4.44 -2.97 -1.15
N GLY A 85 -5.55 -3.62 -0.77
CA GLY A 85 -6.71 -3.02 -0.11
C GLY A 85 -7.83 -2.63 -1.07
N VAL A 86 -7.66 -2.84 -2.38
CA VAL A 86 -8.69 -2.67 -3.41
C VAL A 86 -9.26 -4.05 -3.77
N PRO A 87 -10.57 -4.29 -3.69
CA PRO A 87 -11.13 -5.58 -4.10
C PRO A 87 -10.83 -5.93 -5.56
N ASP A 88 -10.46 -7.20 -5.83
CA ASP A 88 -10.10 -7.73 -7.16
C ASP A 88 -11.04 -7.29 -8.29
N LYS A 89 -12.34 -7.14 -8.00
CA LYS A 89 -13.35 -6.75 -9.00
C LYS A 89 -13.26 -5.29 -9.45
N TYR A 90 -12.54 -4.45 -8.70
CA TYR A 90 -12.31 -3.04 -8.99
C TYR A 90 -10.85 -2.77 -9.31
N ASP A 91 -9.96 -3.71 -9.01
CA ASP A 91 -8.55 -3.58 -9.25
C ASP A 91 -8.21 -3.93 -10.71
N PRO A 92 -7.53 -3.03 -11.46
CA PRO A 92 -7.09 -3.31 -12.84
C PRO A 92 -5.98 -4.37 -12.93
N ALA A 93 -5.32 -4.70 -11.80
CA ALA A 93 -4.22 -5.66 -11.74
C ALA A 93 -4.31 -6.59 -10.50
N PRO A 94 -5.42 -7.32 -10.31
CA PRO A 94 -5.82 -7.93 -9.03
C PRO A 94 -4.92 -9.08 -8.53
N SER A 95 -3.85 -9.41 -9.22
CA SER A 95 -2.90 -10.45 -8.80
C SER A 95 -1.50 -10.24 -9.40
N GLU A 96 -1.24 -9.09 -10.00
CA GLU A 96 0.04 -8.79 -10.61
C GLU A 96 1.03 -8.21 -9.59
N ARG A 97 1.84 -9.09 -9.02
CA ARG A 97 2.95 -8.71 -8.13
C ARG A 97 4.28 -9.04 -8.77
N TYR A 98 5.21 -8.13 -8.64
CA TYR A 98 6.54 -8.26 -9.21
C TYR A 98 7.60 -8.27 -8.11
N THR A 99 8.64 -9.10 -8.30
CA THR A 99 9.79 -9.13 -7.40
C THR A 99 10.94 -8.37 -8.04
N VAL A 100 11.42 -7.36 -7.31
CA VAL A 100 12.64 -6.63 -7.66
C VAL A 100 13.76 -7.14 -6.77
N THR A 101 14.84 -7.62 -7.40
CA THR A 101 16.06 -8.04 -6.71
C THR A 101 17.15 -6.98 -6.87
N ALA A 102 18.05 -6.86 -5.91
CA ALA A 102 19.13 -5.89 -5.98
C ALA A 102 20.45 -6.42 -5.43
N ARG A 103 21.56 -6.03 -6.05
CA ARG A 103 22.91 -6.36 -5.61
C ARG A 103 23.92 -5.28 -5.96
N VAL A 104 25.06 -5.30 -5.28
CA VAL A 104 26.25 -4.56 -5.67
C VAL A 104 27.14 -5.49 -6.49
N ASN A 105 27.65 -5.03 -7.65
CA ASN A 105 28.40 -5.87 -8.59
C ASN A 105 29.71 -6.40 -7.99
N ASP A 106 30.50 -5.55 -7.38
CA ASP A 106 31.87 -5.87 -6.96
C ASP A 106 32.01 -6.10 -5.45
N GLY A 107 30.90 -6.03 -4.68
CA GLY A 107 30.91 -6.20 -3.23
C GLY A 107 31.53 -5.03 -2.46
N ASN A 108 31.81 -3.89 -3.10
CA ASN A 108 32.42 -2.72 -2.50
C ASN A 108 31.42 -1.74 -1.88
N GLY A 109 30.25 -2.25 -1.52
CA GLY A 109 29.17 -1.48 -0.92
C GLY A 109 28.02 -2.36 -0.50
N THR A 110 26.91 -1.74 -0.14
CA THR A 110 25.62 -2.40 0.18
C THR A 110 24.48 -1.76 -0.58
N ILE A 111 23.44 -2.54 -0.85
CA ILE A 111 22.16 -2.09 -1.38
C ILE A 111 21.03 -2.72 -0.56
N THR A 112 20.04 -1.93 -0.20
CA THR A 112 18.91 -2.38 0.61
C THR A 112 17.62 -1.75 0.08
N PRO A 113 16.53 -2.54 -0.11
CA PRO A 113 16.41 -3.98 0.11
C PRO A 113 17.15 -4.79 -0.98
N VAL A 114 17.60 -6.01 -0.66
CA VAL A 114 18.19 -6.94 -1.66
C VAL A 114 17.12 -7.68 -2.47
N SER A 115 15.88 -7.69 -1.98
CA SER A 115 14.70 -8.21 -2.67
C SER A 115 13.45 -7.57 -2.08
N LYS A 116 12.52 -7.18 -2.92
CA LYS A 116 11.20 -6.67 -2.51
C LYS A 116 10.16 -7.08 -3.54
N THR A 117 9.04 -7.63 -3.06
CA THR A 117 7.84 -7.86 -3.87
C THR A 117 6.91 -6.67 -3.70
N VAL A 118 6.39 -6.16 -4.80
CA VAL A 118 5.51 -4.98 -4.88
C VAL A 118 4.38 -5.25 -5.85
N ASP A 119 3.31 -4.49 -5.75
CA ASP A 119 2.20 -4.55 -6.69
C ASP A 119 2.56 -3.84 -8.01
N ALA A 120 1.86 -4.18 -9.09
CA ALA A 120 2.08 -3.55 -10.38
C ALA A 120 1.88 -2.04 -10.29
N GLY A 121 2.88 -1.26 -10.73
CA GLY A 121 2.83 0.20 -10.66
C GLY A 121 3.51 0.82 -9.46
N ASP A 122 3.81 0.05 -8.43
CA ASP A 122 4.50 0.54 -7.25
C ASP A 122 5.95 0.98 -7.50
N ASP A 123 6.45 1.79 -6.59
CA ASP A 123 7.83 2.25 -6.55
C ASP A 123 8.66 1.44 -5.54
N VAL A 124 9.93 1.19 -5.85
CA VAL A 124 10.88 0.61 -4.91
C VAL A 124 12.03 1.56 -4.64
N VAL A 125 12.19 1.98 -3.38
CA VAL A 125 13.31 2.82 -2.94
C VAL A 125 14.45 1.93 -2.46
N PHE A 126 15.65 2.18 -2.97
CA PHE A 126 16.89 1.53 -2.57
C PHE A 126 17.80 2.51 -1.85
N THR A 127 18.38 2.07 -0.73
CA THR A 127 19.50 2.74 -0.09
C THR A 127 20.79 2.05 -0.55
N ILE A 128 21.74 2.82 -1.09
CA ILE A 128 23.00 2.31 -1.62
C ILE A 128 24.13 3.01 -0.87
N THR A 129 25.03 2.24 -0.26
CA THR A 129 26.15 2.75 0.50
C THR A 129 27.46 2.14 -0.01
N ALA A 130 28.37 2.97 -0.51
CA ALA A 130 29.71 2.56 -0.89
C ALA A 130 30.62 2.43 0.34
N TYR A 131 31.54 1.45 0.34
CA TYR A 131 32.56 1.33 1.39
C TYR A 131 33.66 2.38 1.23
N GLY A 132 34.44 2.61 2.29
CA GLY A 132 35.49 3.61 2.30
C GLY A 132 36.51 3.45 1.14
N GLY A 133 36.68 4.50 0.36
CA GLY A 133 37.54 4.52 -0.83
C GLY A 133 36.82 4.17 -2.14
N TYR A 134 35.52 3.87 -2.09
CA TYR A 134 34.68 3.57 -3.26
C TYR A 134 33.58 4.61 -3.39
N ALA A 135 33.01 4.70 -4.57
CA ALA A 135 31.83 5.53 -4.88
C ALA A 135 30.93 4.79 -5.85
N LEU A 136 29.64 5.09 -5.84
CA LEU A 136 28.72 4.60 -6.86
C LEU A 136 29.11 5.20 -8.23
N ASP A 137 29.26 4.38 -9.24
CA ASP A 137 29.52 4.80 -10.61
C ASP A 137 28.22 4.88 -11.43
N TYR A 138 27.48 3.81 -11.52
CA TYR A 138 26.18 3.76 -12.20
C TYR A 138 25.26 2.68 -11.63
N ILE A 139 23.97 2.75 -12.02
CA ILE A 139 22.95 1.75 -11.69
C ILE A 139 22.39 1.20 -13.00
N THR A 140 22.19 -0.11 -13.05
CA THR A 140 21.44 -0.76 -14.12
C THR A 140 20.16 -1.38 -13.61
N VAL A 141 19.13 -1.41 -14.47
CA VAL A 141 17.94 -2.24 -14.33
C VAL A 141 17.91 -3.19 -15.52
N ASP A 142 17.88 -4.49 -15.25
CA ASP A 142 17.90 -5.54 -16.27
C ASP A 142 19.05 -5.35 -17.30
N GLY A 143 20.21 -4.94 -16.82
CA GLY A 143 21.42 -4.68 -17.60
C GLY A 143 21.43 -3.33 -18.35
N LYS A 144 20.36 -2.54 -18.30
CA LYS A 144 20.30 -1.20 -18.92
C LYS A 144 20.67 -0.13 -17.92
N VAL A 145 21.63 0.76 -18.25
CA VAL A 145 21.99 1.90 -17.40
C VAL A 145 20.81 2.85 -17.25
N VAL A 146 20.43 3.12 -16.01
CA VAL A 146 19.30 4.02 -15.62
C VAL A 146 19.75 5.22 -14.80
N TYR A 147 20.94 5.14 -14.20
CA TYR A 147 21.58 6.23 -13.48
C TYR A 147 23.11 6.16 -13.72
N SER A 148 23.75 7.32 -13.86
CA SER A 148 25.21 7.43 -13.92
C SER A 148 25.66 8.60 -13.05
N ASN A 149 26.69 8.41 -12.21
CA ASN A 149 27.21 9.45 -11.30
C ASN A 149 28.00 10.55 -12.02
N ASN A 150 28.15 10.46 -13.34
CA ASN A 150 28.74 11.53 -14.16
C ASN A 150 27.77 12.71 -14.42
N ASP A 151 26.54 12.62 -13.95
CA ASP A 151 25.56 13.68 -14.07
C ASP A 151 25.71 14.69 -12.92
N ALA A 152 26.42 15.79 -13.19
CA ALA A 152 26.63 16.86 -12.22
C ALA A 152 25.33 17.60 -11.81
N GLU A 153 24.24 17.47 -12.59
CA GLU A 153 22.94 18.07 -12.30
C GLU A 153 22.11 17.19 -11.35
N ASN A 154 22.45 15.91 -11.23
CA ASN A 154 21.77 14.95 -10.37
C ASN A 154 22.75 14.11 -9.53
N PRO A 155 23.45 14.71 -8.54
CA PRO A 155 24.39 13.99 -7.68
C PRO A 155 23.65 12.92 -6.86
N PHE A 156 24.29 11.75 -6.69
CA PHE A 156 23.73 10.66 -5.91
C PHE A 156 23.50 11.05 -4.43
N LYS A 157 22.36 10.71 -3.89
CA LYS A 157 21.90 11.07 -2.54
C LYS A 157 21.65 9.85 -1.64
N ASP A 158 22.51 8.83 -1.70
CA ASP A 158 22.39 7.59 -0.90
C ASP A 158 21.11 6.76 -1.17
N THR A 159 20.14 7.29 -1.90
CA THR A 159 18.91 6.61 -2.27
C THR A 159 18.60 6.76 -3.75
N TRP A 160 18.08 5.70 -4.35
CA TRP A 160 17.58 5.67 -5.72
C TRP A 160 16.24 4.94 -5.76
N THR A 161 15.33 5.38 -6.63
CA THR A 161 13.97 4.82 -6.72
C THR A 161 13.73 4.22 -8.10
N LEU A 162 13.41 2.92 -8.14
CA LEU A 162 12.81 2.30 -9.30
C LEU A 162 11.32 2.65 -9.31
N LYS A 163 10.90 3.34 -10.34
CA LYS A 163 9.54 3.84 -10.49
C LYS A 163 8.66 2.89 -11.29
N ASN A 164 7.36 2.79 -10.92
CA ASN A 164 6.32 2.14 -11.69
C ASN A 164 6.73 0.72 -12.14
N VAL A 165 6.97 -0.18 -11.19
CA VAL A 165 7.38 -1.56 -11.46
C VAL A 165 6.27 -2.30 -12.21
N GLN A 166 6.59 -2.82 -13.41
CA GLN A 166 5.63 -3.52 -14.28
C GLN A 166 6.11 -4.93 -14.66
N ALA A 167 7.23 -5.38 -14.12
CA ALA A 167 7.81 -6.71 -14.32
C ALA A 167 8.81 -7.05 -13.22
N ASN A 168 9.12 -8.35 -13.06
CA ASN A 168 10.26 -8.76 -12.25
C ASN A 168 11.54 -8.14 -12.82
N SER A 169 12.37 -7.53 -11.97
CA SER A 169 13.56 -6.80 -12.40
C SER A 169 14.75 -7.02 -11.48
N GLU A 170 15.95 -6.90 -12.04
CA GLU A 170 17.21 -6.89 -11.30
C GLU A 170 17.85 -5.51 -11.33
N VAL A 171 18.12 -4.95 -10.15
CA VAL A 171 18.85 -3.70 -9.95
C VAL A 171 20.29 -4.03 -9.57
N VAL A 172 21.26 -3.47 -10.30
CA VAL A 172 22.69 -3.68 -10.00
C VAL A 172 23.38 -2.32 -9.86
N ALA A 173 24.04 -2.11 -8.72
CA ALA A 173 24.88 -0.94 -8.44
C ALA A 173 26.36 -1.27 -8.71
N TYR A 174 27.06 -0.39 -9.42
CA TYR A 174 28.46 -0.53 -9.81
C TYR A 174 29.32 0.57 -9.17
#